data_72cffd2a3a7b1baef6088336812d13dd
#
_entry.id   72cffd2a3a7b1baef6088336812d13dd
#
_cell.length_a   1.000
_cell.length_b   1.000
_cell.length_c   1.000
_cell.angle_alpha   90.00
_cell.angle_beta   90.00
_cell.angle_gamma   90.00
#
_symmetry.space_group_name_H-M   'P 1'
#
loop_
_entity.id
_entity.type
_entity.pdbx_description
1 polymer ?
#
loop_
_entity_poly.entity_id
_entity_poly.type
_entity_poly.pdbx_seq_one_letter_code
_entity_poly.pdbx_strand_id
1 'polypeptide(L)' 'MEHANNDILTLKQCQEILQIGKNLMLYLVHNEEIPAFRVGSQWRVKRVDLNQFIEDQMPFD' A
#
# COMPACT_ATOMS: atom_id res chain seq x y z
N MET A 1 -8.56 18.89 -6.80
CA MET A 1 -7.51 18.70 -6.76
C MET A 1 -7.03 17.43 -6.90
N GLU A 2 -6.32 17.05 -7.46
CA GLU A 2 -5.96 15.91 -7.69
C GLU A 2 -4.88 15.45 -6.99
N HIS A 3 -4.73 14.42 -6.62
CA HIS A 3 -3.80 14.03 -5.79
C HIS A 3 -3.33 12.73 -6.08
N ALA A 4 -3.57 12.25 -7.17
CA ALA A 4 -3.47 10.91 -7.48
C ALA A 4 -2.26 10.22 -6.99
N ASN A 5 -1.09 10.63 -7.25
CA ASN A 5 0.08 9.85 -6.89
C ASN A 5 0.70 10.27 -5.59
N ASN A 6 0.20 11.33 -5.00
CA ASN A 6 0.77 11.82 -3.76
C ASN A 6 -0.11 11.56 -2.57
N ASP A 7 -1.21 10.88 -2.78
CA ASP A 7 -2.10 10.59 -1.67
C ASP A 7 -1.46 9.66 -0.68
N ILE A 8 -1.88 9.80 0.55
CA ILE A 8 -1.49 8.90 1.61
C ILE A 8 -2.69 8.02 1.90
N LEU A 9 -2.46 6.73 1.95
CA LEU A 9 -3.53 5.76 2.13
C LEU A 9 -3.44 5.09 3.48
N THR A 10 -4.60 4.72 4.02
CA THR A 10 -4.64 3.88 5.21
C THR A 10 -4.45 2.44 4.78
N LEU A 11 -4.18 1.56 5.74
CA LEU A 11 -4.07 0.14 5.40
C LEU A 11 -5.40 -0.37 4.89
N LYS A 12 -6.50 0.13 5.44
CA LYS A 12 -7.80 -0.34 4.98
C LYS A 12 -8.03 0.03 3.52
N GLN A 13 -7.62 1.21 3.13
CA GLN A 13 -7.75 1.60 1.73
C GLN A 13 -6.88 0.73 0.84
N CYS A 14 -5.68 0.40 1.30
CA CYS A 14 -4.81 -0.50 0.53
C CYS A 14 -5.44 -1.88 0.41
N GLN A 15 -6.05 -2.37 1.48
CA GLN A 15 -6.72 -3.67 1.44
C GLN A 15 -7.82 -3.67 0.40
N GLU A 16 -8.55 -2.59 0.31
CA GLU A 16 -9.64 -2.50 -0.65
C GLU A 16 -9.11 -2.45 -2.07
N ILE A 17 -8.06 -1.70 -2.29
CA ILE A 17 -7.48 -1.59 -3.62
C ILE A 17 -6.90 -2.93 -4.05
N LEU A 18 -6.18 -3.60 -3.16
CA LEU A 18 -5.55 -4.86 -3.49
C LEU A 18 -6.51 -6.04 -3.34
N GLN A 19 -7.63 -5.81 -2.69
CA GLN A 19 -8.65 -6.84 -2.45
C GLN A 19 -8.07 -7.98 -1.64
N ILE A 20 -7.42 -7.65 -0.54
CA ILE A 20 -6.83 -8.65 0.35
C ILE A 20 -7.30 -8.38 1.76
N GLY A 21 -7.13 -9.37 2.62
CA GLY A 21 -7.52 -9.24 4.00
C GLY A 21 -6.48 -8.52 4.83
N LYS A 22 -6.83 -8.32 6.09
CA LYS A 22 -5.98 -7.56 6.99
C LYS A 22 -4.67 -8.27 7.29
N ASN A 23 -4.72 -9.57 7.50
CA ASN A 23 -3.51 -10.28 7.90
C ASN A 23 -2.47 -10.26 6.80
N LEU A 24 -2.89 -10.43 5.57
CA LEU A 24 -1.95 -10.37 4.46
C LEU A 24 -1.41 -8.97 4.30
N MET A 25 -2.28 -7.97 4.48
CA MET A 25 -1.83 -6.59 4.37
C MET A 25 -0.76 -6.29 5.40
N LEU A 26 -0.96 -6.73 6.64
CA LEU A 26 0.03 -6.50 7.69
C LEU A 26 1.33 -7.24 7.38
N TYR A 27 1.22 -8.44 6.83
CA TYR A 27 2.40 -9.18 6.44
C TYR A 27 3.22 -8.41 5.43
N LEU A 28 2.56 -7.85 4.42
CA LEU A 28 3.26 -7.12 3.37
C LEU A 28 3.96 -5.89 3.92
N VAL A 29 3.32 -5.22 4.86
CA VAL A 29 3.91 -4.01 5.44
C VAL A 29 5.04 -4.36 6.39
N HIS A 30 4.85 -5.38 7.23
CA HIS A 30 5.87 -5.73 8.20
C HIS A 30 7.10 -6.32 7.55
N ASN A 31 6.94 -6.98 6.43
CA ASN A 31 8.07 -7.54 5.73
C ASN A 31 8.63 -6.59 4.68
N GLU A 32 8.13 -5.36 4.70
CA GLU A 32 8.65 -4.33 3.81
C GLU A 32 8.51 -4.67 2.34
N GLU A 33 7.49 -5.47 2.01
CA GLU A 33 7.17 -5.69 0.62
C GLU A 33 6.53 -4.44 0.04
N ILE A 34 5.80 -3.70 0.88
CA ILE A 34 5.23 -2.42 0.50
C ILE A 34 5.81 -1.39 1.45
N PRO A 35 6.48 -0.36 0.95
CA PRO A 35 6.99 0.68 1.84
C PRO A 35 5.86 1.35 2.60
N ALA A 36 6.03 1.53 3.90
CA ALA A 36 4.99 2.12 4.72
C ALA A 36 5.65 2.88 5.85
N PHE A 37 4.88 3.74 6.48
CA PHE A 37 5.40 4.50 7.61
C PHE A 37 4.30 4.64 8.65
N ARG A 38 4.68 5.02 9.84
CA ARG A 38 3.72 5.16 10.90
C ARG A 38 3.47 6.61 11.22
N VAL A 39 2.20 6.92 11.44
CA VAL A 39 1.80 8.22 11.92
C VAL A 39 1.14 7.93 13.25
N GLY A 40 1.82 8.25 14.35
CA GLY A 40 1.35 7.82 15.64
C GLY A 40 1.38 6.31 15.70
N SER A 41 0.27 5.70 15.96
CA SER A 41 0.21 4.25 16.07
C SER A 41 -0.40 3.63 14.83
N GLN A 42 -0.55 4.38 13.76
CA GLN A 42 -1.23 3.86 12.59
C GLN A 42 -0.33 3.86 11.38
N TRP A 43 -0.47 2.82 10.57
CA TRP A 43 0.32 2.70 9.35
C TRP A 43 -0.28 3.52 8.23
N ARG A 44 0.58 4.01 7.38
CA ARG A 44 0.17 4.73 6.18
C ARG A 44 1.06 4.32 5.03
N VAL A 45 0.53 4.37 3.81
CA VAL A 45 1.26 3.99 2.62
C VAL A 45 1.05 5.09 1.58
N LYS A 46 2.10 5.48 0.91
CA LYS A 46 1.93 6.43 -0.18
C LYS A 46 1.34 5.73 -1.38
N ARG A 47 0.42 6.39 -2.06
CA ARG A 47 -0.21 5.78 -3.23
C ARG A 47 0.82 5.40 -4.28
N VAL A 48 1.84 6.22 -4.46
CA VAL A 48 2.86 5.91 -5.47
C VAL A 48 3.59 4.62 -5.12
N ASP A 49 3.80 4.36 -3.84
CA ASP A 49 4.47 3.13 -3.42
C ASP A 49 3.57 1.93 -3.61
N LEU A 50 2.28 2.09 -3.36
CA LEU A 50 1.34 1.01 -3.59
C LEU A 50 1.26 0.69 -5.08
N ASN A 51 1.22 1.72 -5.91
CA ASN A 51 1.18 1.51 -7.35
C ASN A 51 2.42 0.79 -7.83
N GLN A 52 3.57 1.12 -7.27
CA GLN A 52 4.81 0.45 -7.66
C GLN A 52 4.77 -1.03 -7.27
N PHE A 53 4.25 -1.31 -6.08
CA PHE A 53 4.12 -2.70 -5.65
C PHE A 53 3.23 -3.47 -6.62
N ILE A 54 2.12 -2.87 -7.03
CA ILE A 54 1.21 -3.52 -7.95
C ILE A 54 1.92 -3.81 -9.28
N GLU A 55 2.66 -2.84 -9.77
CA GLU A 55 3.35 -3.05 -11.03
C GLU A 55 4.40 -4.13 -10.92
N ASP A 56 5.06 -4.22 -9.78
CA ASP A 56 6.07 -5.25 -9.58
C ASP A 56 5.49 -6.65 -9.54
N GLN A 57 4.18 -6.76 -9.24
CA GLN A 57 3.54 -8.07 -9.21
C GLN A 57 3.06 -8.50 -10.58
N MET A 58 2.97 -7.58 -11.52
CA MET A 58 2.41 -7.91 -12.81
C MET A 58 3.50 -8.48 -13.71
N PRO A 59 3.19 -9.53 -14.44
CA PRO A 59 4.22 -10.10 -15.30
C PRO A 59 4.36 -9.21 -16.51
N PHE A 60 5.52 -9.27 -17.12
CA PHE A 60 5.66 -8.51 -18.23
C PHE A 60 5.58 -9.28 -19.30
N ASP A 61 5.30 -8.94 -20.33
CA ASP A 61 5.21 -9.71 -21.42
C ASP A 61 5.62 -9.24 -22.42
#